data_0ebca6381b0cb0af76f99d7ff20be215
#
_entry.id   0ebca6381b0cb0af76f99d7ff20be215
#
_cell.length_a   1.000
_cell.length_b   1.000
_cell.length_c   1.000
_cell.angle_alpha   90.00
_cell.angle_beta   90.00
_cell.angle_gamma   90.00
#
_symmetry.space_group_name_H-M   'P 1'
#
loop_
_entity.id
_entity.type
_entity.pdbx_description
1 polymer ?
#
loop_
_entity_poly.entity_id
_entity_poly.type
_entity_poly.pdbx_seq_one_letter_code
_entity_poly.pdbx_strand_id
1 'polypeptide(L)'
;MEYVILNNGVKMPKLGFGVFQIPKEDCERCVLDAIKIGYRHIDTAQSYFNEEEVGNAIIKCGISREELFITTKVWIDNYGYEKAKQSVLNSMKKLKTEYLDLVLLHQPFGDYYGAYRALQDLYKTG
;
A
#
# COMPACT_ATOMS: atom_id res chain seq x y z
N MET A 1 7.71 -15.80 11.04
CA MET A 1 7.80 -14.72 10.03
C MET A 1 9.15 -14.03 10.14
N GLU A 2 9.88 -13.93 9.05
CA GLU A 2 11.13 -13.16 9.01
C GLU A 2 10.87 -11.72 8.62
N TYR A 3 11.66 -10.80 9.18
CA TYR A 3 11.53 -9.36 8.96
C TYR A 3 12.86 -8.75 8.54
N VAL A 4 12.80 -7.65 7.80
CA VAL A 4 13.91 -6.68 7.69
C VAL A 4 13.56 -5.45 8.51
N ILE A 5 14.60 -4.80 9.04
CA ILE A 5 14.45 -3.53 9.74
C ILE A 5 14.77 -2.42 8.75
N LEU A 6 13.80 -1.56 8.50
CA LEU A 6 13.99 -0.39 7.64
C LEU A 6 14.82 0.68 8.36
N ASN A 7 15.33 1.66 7.60
CA ASN A 7 16.19 2.72 8.14
C ASN A 7 15.54 3.56 9.25
N ASN A 8 14.22 3.55 9.32
CA ASN A 8 13.44 4.24 10.37
C ASN A 8 13.04 3.31 11.53
N GLY A 9 13.56 2.08 11.57
CA GLY A 9 13.27 1.12 12.65
C GLY A 9 12.01 0.29 12.44
N VAL A 10 11.24 0.56 11.39
CA VAL A 10 10.01 -0.20 11.11
C VAL A 10 10.36 -1.62 10.63
N LYS A 11 9.65 -2.62 11.15
CA LYS A 11 9.80 -4.03 10.76
C LYS A 11 8.92 -4.31 9.54
N MET A 12 9.54 -4.75 8.45
CA MET A 12 8.84 -5.16 7.24
C MET A 12 8.93 -6.67 7.08
N PRO A 13 7.80 -7.39 6.96
CA PRO A 13 7.84 -8.82 6.66
C PRO A 13 8.53 -9.07 5.32
N LYS A 14 9.46 -10.02 5.29
CA LYS A 14 10.17 -10.38 4.06
C LYS A 14 9.26 -11.05 3.05
N LEU A 15 8.28 -11.83 3.53
CA LEU A 15 7.31 -12.50 2.68
C LEU A 15 6.03 -11.66 2.62
N GLY A 16 5.62 -11.29 1.42
CA GLY A 16 4.40 -10.54 1.17
C GLY A 16 3.52 -11.20 0.12
N PHE A 17 2.25 -10.85 0.14
CA PHE A 17 1.26 -11.29 -0.84
C PHE A 17 0.94 -10.12 -1.77
N GLY A 18 1.23 -10.27 -3.08
CA GLY A 18 0.96 -9.28 -4.09
C GLY A 18 -0.33 -9.56 -4.85
N VAL A 19 -1.09 -8.51 -5.14
CA VAL A 19 -2.41 -8.62 -5.79
C VAL A 19 -2.39 -8.16 -7.26
N PHE A 20 -1.23 -8.00 -7.85
CA PHE A 20 -1.13 -7.67 -9.27
C PHE A 20 -1.87 -8.70 -10.13
N GLN A 21 -2.71 -8.21 -11.04
CA GLN A 21 -3.54 -9.02 -11.95
C GLN A 21 -4.60 -9.90 -11.27
N ILE A 22 -4.86 -9.73 -9.98
CA ILE A 22 -6.03 -10.34 -9.35
C ILE A 22 -7.24 -9.46 -9.67
N PRO A 23 -8.28 -9.99 -10.33
CA PRO A 23 -9.45 -9.19 -10.67
C PRO A 23 -10.22 -8.77 -9.42
N LYS A 24 -10.97 -7.66 -9.52
CA LYS A 24 -11.69 -7.07 -8.38
C LYS A 24 -12.60 -8.09 -7.68
N GLU A 25 -13.32 -8.90 -8.44
CA GLU A 25 -14.27 -9.88 -7.93
C GLU A 25 -13.62 -10.96 -7.05
N ASP A 26 -12.32 -11.19 -7.20
CA ASP A 26 -11.58 -12.21 -6.45
C ASP A 26 -10.64 -11.62 -5.40
N CYS A 27 -10.28 -10.34 -5.52
CA CYS A 27 -9.18 -9.75 -4.76
C CYS A 27 -9.43 -9.78 -3.25
N GLU A 28 -10.61 -9.36 -2.80
CA GLU A 28 -10.96 -9.37 -1.37
C GLU A 28 -10.81 -10.76 -0.77
N ARG A 29 -11.36 -11.78 -1.43
CA ARG A 29 -11.27 -13.17 -0.99
C ARG A 29 -9.83 -13.65 -0.93
N CYS A 30 -9.05 -13.39 -1.99
CA CYS A 30 -7.64 -13.80 -2.04
C CYS A 30 -6.81 -13.18 -0.91
N VAL A 31 -7.03 -11.90 -0.60
CA VAL A 31 -6.32 -11.23 0.49
C VAL A 31 -6.74 -11.81 1.84
N LEU A 32 -8.03 -12.05 2.05
CA LEU A 32 -8.52 -12.69 3.28
C LEU A 32 -7.91 -14.09 3.47
N ASP A 33 -7.84 -14.88 2.41
CA ASP A 33 -7.23 -16.21 2.45
C ASP A 33 -5.72 -16.12 2.78
N ALA A 34 -5.01 -15.16 2.14
CA ALA A 34 -3.60 -14.93 2.42
C ALA A 34 -3.35 -14.57 3.89
N ILE A 35 -4.14 -13.65 4.46
CA ILE A 35 -4.02 -13.26 5.86
C ILE A 35 -4.33 -14.45 6.78
N LYS A 36 -5.34 -15.24 6.45
CA LYS A 36 -5.75 -16.42 7.24
C LYS A 36 -4.63 -17.45 7.33
N ILE A 37 -3.86 -17.66 6.27
CA ILE A 37 -2.75 -18.63 6.28
C ILE A 37 -1.44 -18.04 6.82
N GLY A 38 -1.42 -16.76 7.21
CA GLY A 38 -0.29 -16.17 7.92
C GLY A 38 0.44 -15.03 7.24
N TYR A 39 0.06 -14.62 6.02
CA TYR A 39 0.64 -13.41 5.41
C TYR A 39 0.28 -12.18 6.23
N ARG A 40 1.25 -11.26 6.36
CA ARG A 40 1.07 -9.99 7.10
C ARG A 40 1.49 -8.78 6.28
N HIS A 41 2.09 -8.97 5.12
CA HIS A 41 2.46 -7.92 4.18
C HIS A 41 1.62 -8.09 2.91
N ILE A 42 0.82 -7.07 2.59
CA ILE A 42 -0.02 -7.04 1.38
C ILE A 42 0.49 -5.92 0.48
N ASP A 43 0.75 -6.25 -0.78
CA ASP A 43 1.27 -5.32 -1.79
C ASP A 43 0.23 -5.09 -2.87
N THR A 44 -0.19 -3.85 -3.03
CA THR A 44 -1.07 -3.38 -4.09
C THR A 44 -0.48 -2.16 -4.80
N ALA A 45 -1.23 -1.52 -5.66
CA ALA A 45 -0.84 -0.30 -6.36
C ALA A 45 -2.07 0.42 -6.91
N GLN A 46 -1.93 1.73 -7.13
CA GLN A 46 -3.00 2.52 -7.75
C GLN A 46 -3.39 1.96 -9.13
N SER A 47 -2.41 1.53 -9.92
CA SER A 47 -2.63 0.99 -11.28
C SER A 47 -3.20 -0.42 -11.32
N TYR A 48 -3.34 -1.09 -10.17
CA TYR A 48 -3.96 -2.42 -10.12
C TYR A 48 -5.48 -2.36 -10.05
N PHE A 49 -6.04 -1.19 -9.71
CA PHE A 49 -7.49 -0.95 -9.62
C PHE A 49 -8.21 -1.89 -8.66
N ASN A 50 -7.52 -2.32 -7.60
CA ASN A 50 -8.08 -3.21 -6.59
C ASN A 50 -7.77 -2.78 -5.14
N GLU A 51 -7.35 -1.53 -4.93
CA GLU A 51 -7.08 -1.01 -3.57
C GLU A 51 -8.31 -1.06 -2.67
N GLU A 52 -9.50 -0.84 -3.22
CA GLU A 52 -10.75 -0.87 -2.44
C GLU A 52 -11.04 -2.27 -1.91
N GLU A 53 -10.82 -3.30 -2.72
CA GLU A 53 -11.02 -4.70 -2.33
C GLU A 53 -9.99 -5.13 -1.27
N VAL A 54 -8.75 -4.67 -1.40
CA VAL A 54 -7.74 -4.84 -0.35
C VAL A 54 -8.19 -4.17 0.95
N GLY A 55 -8.72 -2.94 0.86
CA GLY A 55 -9.26 -2.22 2.00
C GLY A 55 -10.40 -2.98 2.70
N ASN A 56 -11.30 -3.56 1.91
CA ASN A 56 -12.38 -4.39 2.45
C ASN A 56 -11.83 -5.60 3.22
N ALA A 57 -10.81 -6.24 2.68
CA ALA A 57 -10.17 -7.38 3.34
C ALA A 57 -9.49 -6.96 4.66
N ILE A 58 -8.80 -5.81 4.67
CA ILE A 58 -8.16 -5.28 5.89
C ILE A 58 -9.21 -5.11 7.01
N ILE A 59 -10.36 -4.55 6.70
CA ILE A 59 -11.44 -4.34 7.69
C ILE A 59 -12.02 -5.67 8.17
N LYS A 60 -12.18 -6.65 7.28
CA LYS A 60 -12.88 -7.92 7.58
C LYS A 60 -11.98 -9.00 8.19
N CYS A 61 -10.66 -8.87 8.09
CA CYS A 61 -9.74 -9.98 8.41
C CYS A 61 -9.66 -10.34 9.90
N GLY A 62 -10.09 -9.47 10.79
CA GLY A 62 -10.03 -9.70 12.25
C GLY A 62 -8.63 -9.53 12.86
N ILE A 63 -7.64 -9.14 12.06
CA ILE A 63 -6.27 -8.83 12.52
C ILE A 63 -6.19 -7.32 12.73
N SER A 64 -5.53 -6.87 13.81
CA SER A 64 -5.39 -5.44 14.04
C SER A 64 -4.49 -4.80 12.96
N ARG A 65 -4.77 -3.53 12.62
CA ARG A 65 -4.07 -2.84 11.53
C ARG A 65 -2.55 -2.79 11.75
N GLU A 66 -2.12 -2.67 13.00
CA GLU A 66 -0.70 -2.60 13.38
C GLU A 66 0.06 -3.91 13.13
N GLU A 67 -0.65 -5.02 13.00
CA GLU A 67 -0.03 -6.31 12.68
C GLU A 67 0.12 -6.53 11.18
N LEU A 68 -0.47 -5.65 10.36
CA LEU A 68 -0.39 -5.71 8.91
C LEU A 68 0.60 -4.67 8.39
N PHE A 69 1.34 -5.03 7.35
CA PHE A 69 2.21 -4.13 6.60
C PHE A 69 1.59 -3.95 5.20
N ILE A 70 1.14 -2.73 4.90
CA ILE A 70 0.42 -2.43 3.66
C ILE A 70 1.28 -1.55 2.76
N THR A 71 1.55 -2.04 1.56
CA THR A 71 2.30 -1.32 0.52
C THR A 71 1.37 -0.96 -0.63
N THR A 72 1.43 0.29 -1.07
CA THR A 72 0.86 0.72 -2.35
C THR A 72 1.86 1.55 -3.14
N LYS A 73 1.51 1.92 -4.37
CA LYS A 73 2.43 2.60 -5.28
C LYS A 73 1.70 3.70 -6.04
N VAL A 74 2.35 4.86 -6.13
CA VAL A 74 1.85 5.99 -6.92
C VAL A 74 2.09 5.67 -8.39
N TRP A 75 1.03 5.80 -9.21
CA TRP A 75 1.14 5.61 -10.65
C TRP A 75 1.62 6.89 -11.35
N ILE A 76 2.27 6.74 -12.49
CA ILE A 76 2.88 7.86 -13.24
C ILE A 76 1.89 8.97 -13.59
N ASP A 77 0.62 8.65 -13.80
CA ASP A 77 -0.43 9.64 -14.09
C ASP A 77 -0.67 10.60 -12.91
N ASN A 78 -0.26 10.21 -11.71
CA ASN A 78 -0.40 10.97 -10.49
C ASN A 78 0.91 11.64 -10.04
N TYR A 79 1.92 11.69 -10.91
CA TYR A 79 3.20 12.32 -10.56
C TYR A 79 3.09 13.85 -10.59
N GLY A 80 4.05 14.50 -9.94
CA GLY A 80 3.99 15.89 -9.52
C GLY A 80 3.62 15.99 -8.05
N TYR A 81 3.97 17.09 -7.40
CA TYR A 81 3.83 17.21 -5.94
C TYR A 81 2.36 17.11 -5.47
N GLU A 82 1.50 18.00 -5.98
CA GLU A 82 0.10 18.06 -5.53
C GLU A 82 -0.69 16.82 -5.93
N LYS A 83 -0.52 16.35 -7.16
CA LYS A 83 -1.20 15.16 -7.64
C LYS A 83 -0.81 13.92 -6.83
N ALA A 84 0.49 13.74 -6.59
CA ALA A 84 0.98 12.58 -5.83
C ALA A 84 0.45 12.61 -4.40
N LYS A 85 0.52 13.76 -3.74
CA LYS A 85 -0.01 13.93 -2.38
C LYS A 85 -1.49 13.56 -2.32
N GLN A 86 -2.30 14.13 -3.21
CA GLN A 86 -3.73 13.84 -3.25
C GLN A 86 -4.02 12.38 -3.58
N SER A 87 -3.25 11.78 -4.49
CA SER A 87 -3.43 10.38 -4.87
C SER A 87 -3.16 9.41 -3.71
N VAL A 88 -2.17 9.71 -2.87
CA VAL A 88 -1.88 8.90 -1.67
C VAL A 88 -3.04 8.99 -0.68
N LEU A 89 -3.58 10.18 -0.45
CA LEU A 89 -4.75 10.35 0.42
C LEU A 89 -5.96 9.58 -0.13
N ASN A 90 -6.14 9.55 -1.44
CA ASN A 90 -7.20 8.76 -2.07
C ASN A 90 -6.95 7.25 -1.91
N SER A 91 -5.70 6.80 -2.05
CA SER A 91 -5.34 5.40 -1.79
C SER A 91 -5.67 5.00 -0.35
N MET A 92 -5.38 5.86 0.63
CA MET A 92 -5.72 5.61 2.03
C MET A 92 -7.23 5.45 2.23
N LYS A 93 -8.03 6.26 1.56
CA LYS A 93 -9.49 6.12 1.60
C LYS A 93 -9.96 4.79 1.02
N LYS A 94 -9.43 4.39 -0.13
CA LYS A 94 -9.76 3.10 -0.76
C LYS A 94 -9.33 1.94 0.12
N LEU A 95 -8.13 2.01 0.68
CA LEU A 95 -7.57 0.99 1.57
C LEU A 95 -8.17 1.03 2.98
N LYS A 96 -9.03 2.00 3.27
CA LYS A 96 -9.75 2.15 4.56
C LYS A 96 -8.79 2.16 5.75
N THR A 97 -7.70 2.88 5.63
CA THR A 97 -6.64 2.97 6.64
C THR A 97 -6.20 4.42 6.85
N GLU A 98 -5.75 4.72 8.05
CA GLU A 98 -5.27 6.05 8.41
C GLU A 98 -3.78 6.24 8.12
N TYR A 99 -3.07 5.16 7.82
CA TYR A 99 -1.65 5.21 7.43
C TYR A 99 -1.29 4.05 6.50
N LEU A 100 -0.20 4.24 5.78
CA LEU A 100 0.42 3.21 4.92
C LEU A 100 1.81 2.90 5.47
N ASP A 101 2.21 1.64 5.41
CA ASP A 101 3.54 1.23 5.89
C ASP A 101 4.63 1.54 4.88
N LEU A 102 4.31 1.43 3.59
CA LEU A 102 5.25 1.75 2.51
C LEU A 102 4.50 2.29 1.30
N VAL A 103 4.99 3.40 0.77
CA VAL A 103 4.52 3.95 -0.50
C VAL A 103 5.69 4.05 -1.47
N LEU A 104 5.56 3.43 -2.63
CA LEU A 104 6.57 3.45 -3.68
C LEU A 104 6.13 4.35 -4.84
N LEU A 105 7.08 4.90 -5.55
CA LEU A 105 6.86 5.42 -6.89
C LEU A 105 7.00 4.24 -7.85
N HIS A 106 5.95 3.94 -8.60
CA HIS A 106 5.86 2.68 -9.36
C HIS A 106 6.91 2.60 -10.47
N GLN A 107 7.15 3.73 -11.16
CA GLN A 107 8.08 3.80 -12.29
C GLN A 107 8.83 5.14 -12.29
N PRO A 108 10.09 5.18 -12.75
CA PRO A 108 10.92 6.38 -12.72
C PRO A 108 10.75 7.24 -13.99
N PHE A 109 9.51 7.64 -14.29
CA PHE A 109 9.17 8.47 -15.44
C PHE A 109 8.45 9.74 -15.02
N GLY A 110 8.49 10.78 -15.85
CA GLY A 110 7.81 12.03 -15.58
C GLY A 110 8.39 12.78 -14.37
N ASP A 111 7.55 13.54 -13.67
CA ASP A 111 7.98 14.32 -12.49
C ASP A 111 8.00 13.46 -11.22
N TYR A 112 8.85 12.44 -11.21
CA TYR A 112 9.01 11.60 -10.02
C TYR A 112 9.72 12.33 -8.88
N TYR A 113 10.52 13.35 -9.16
CA TYR A 113 11.11 14.17 -8.09
C TYR A 113 10.05 14.93 -7.30
N GLY A 114 9.06 15.55 -7.99
CA GLY A 114 7.94 16.21 -7.32
C GLY A 114 7.10 15.23 -6.53
N ALA A 115 6.81 14.07 -7.09
CA ALA A 115 6.11 12.99 -6.39
C ALA A 115 6.87 12.53 -5.15
N TYR A 116 8.18 12.35 -5.25
CA TYR A 116 9.00 11.93 -4.10
C TYR A 116 8.99 12.97 -2.98
N ARG A 117 9.07 14.26 -3.31
CA ARG A 117 8.96 15.33 -2.31
C ARG A 117 7.61 15.29 -1.59
N ALA A 118 6.53 14.99 -2.31
CA ALA A 118 5.23 14.81 -1.69
C ALA A 118 5.23 13.65 -0.69
N LEU A 119 5.84 12.51 -1.04
CA LEU A 119 5.98 11.37 -0.13
C LEU A 119 6.82 11.72 1.09
N GLN A 120 7.90 12.48 0.91
CA GLN A 120 8.72 12.95 2.04
C GLN A 120 7.91 13.81 3.02
N ASP A 121 7.09 14.72 2.50
CA ASP A 121 6.27 15.59 3.35
C ASP A 121 5.17 14.79 4.06
N LEU A 122 4.53 13.86 3.39
CA LEU A 122 3.55 12.96 4.02
C LEU A 122 4.21 12.11 5.11
N TYR A 123 5.41 11.60 4.86
CA TYR A 123 6.17 10.83 5.86
C TYR A 123 6.45 11.65 7.13
N LYS A 124 6.78 12.94 6.99
CA LYS A 124 7.04 13.81 8.14
C LYS A 124 5.79 14.08 8.99
N THR A 125 4.62 13.98 8.40
CA THR A 125 3.35 14.18 9.13
C THR A 125 2.86 12.93 9.83
N GLY A 126 3.49 11.79 9.59
CA GLY A 126 3.09 10.50 10.14
C GLY A 126 2.15 9.75 9.26
#